data_ed3bac076964a8fe132b23c2567a578a
#
_entry.id   ed3bac076964a8fe132b23c2567a578a
#
_cell.length_a   1.000
_cell.length_b   1.000
_cell.length_c   1.000
_cell.angle_alpha   90.00
_cell.angle_beta   90.00
_cell.angle_gamma   90.00
#
_symmetry.space_group_name_H-M   'P 1'
#
loop_
_entity.id
_entity.type
_entity.pdbx_description
1 polymer ?
#
loop_
_entity_poly.entity_id
_entity_poly.type
_entity_poly.pdbx_seq_one_letter_code
_entity_poly.pdbx_strand_id
1 'polypeptide(L)'
;MKATKPLALLLAFCMIFALSACGKSGGTTSSEAPAAESGEFKPDGPVTLIVAYKAGSGTDGPARILAQFAEKYIGQTVVVENVDGGSGSIGWSQLAAADPDGMTIGVMNLPNFNNSIVNELGTYTTASFKAICNHVTETSIVIVRADDDRFPDLDALVAYGKEHDGELKASTNGAKASNHIGAQAFANSAGFKYIDIPQGGTADQLLSLRNKESDFTVVKLGDIAGQESAYRVLGIFAAERDSRIPDVPTLAEKGLYDQWLGSSRAIVAPAGVSDAVIGFYEEALKKTMEDPDYLAAASSFDTNFQDHAATAALIEQQQQFAESLGAEFWGE
;
A
#
# COMPACT_ATOMS: atom_id res chain seq x y z
N MET A 1 34.29 -6.63 -57.01
CA MET A 1 35.61 -7.22 -57.33
C MET A 1 36.12 -7.86 -56.06
N LYS A 2 36.10 -9.19 -56.06
CA LYS A 2 37.18 -10.16 -55.78
C LYS A 2 37.81 -10.05 -54.41
N ALA A 3 37.47 -10.91 -53.46
CA ALA A 3 38.08 -12.25 -53.18
C ALA A 3 39.43 -12.08 -52.54
N THR A 4 39.85 -12.76 -51.43
CA THR A 4 39.86 -14.21 -51.18
C THR A 4 40.39 -14.46 -49.75
N LYS A 5 39.94 -15.56 -49.13
CA LYS A 5 40.63 -16.30 -48.02
C LYS A 5 41.92 -17.01 -48.59
N PRO A 6 42.84 -17.50 -47.73
CA PRO A 6 42.82 -18.82 -47.14
C PRO A 6 43.48 -18.90 -45.71
N LEU A 7 43.12 -19.79 -44.76
CA LEU A 7 43.26 -21.27 -44.64
C LEU A 7 44.72 -21.76 -44.54
N ALA A 8 45.04 -22.38 -43.40
CA ALA A 8 45.87 -23.54 -43.12
C ALA A 8 46.36 -23.57 -41.66
N LEU A 9 46.10 -24.50 -40.84
CA LEU A 9 46.17 -25.96 -40.75
C LEU A 9 47.50 -26.41 -40.08
N LEU A 10 47.33 -27.27 -39.04
CA LEU A 10 48.20 -28.33 -38.48
C LEU A 10 49.33 -27.87 -37.51
N LEU A 11 49.63 -28.55 -36.44
CA LEU A 11 49.75 -29.99 -36.13
C LEU A 11 49.84 -30.24 -34.60
N ALA A 12 49.30 -31.34 -34.21
CA ALA A 12 49.40 -31.99 -32.92
C ALA A 12 50.83 -32.45 -32.56
N PHE A 13 51.14 -32.50 -31.26
CA PHE A 13 52.12 -33.46 -30.76
C PHE A 13 51.68 -33.97 -29.40
N CYS A 14 51.33 -35.24 -29.36
CA CYS A 14 51.18 -36.07 -28.18
C CYS A 14 52.55 -36.39 -27.61
N MET A 15 52.71 -36.32 -26.28
CA MET A 15 53.57 -37.32 -25.61
C MET A 15 53.04 -37.66 -24.22
N ILE A 16 52.75 -38.92 -24.11
CA ILE A 16 52.40 -39.70 -22.93
C ILE A 16 53.66 -39.92 -22.09
N PHE A 17 53.58 -39.71 -20.77
CA PHE A 17 54.38 -40.50 -19.83
C PHE A 17 53.56 -40.83 -18.59
N ALA A 18 53.40 -42.08 -18.37
CA ALA A 18 52.70 -42.68 -17.27
C ALA A 18 53.67 -43.10 -16.15
N LEU A 19 53.03 -43.41 -14.99
CA LEU A 19 53.54 -44.14 -13.81
C LEU A 19 54.26 -43.29 -12.76
N SER A 20 53.95 -43.29 -11.50
CA SER A 20 53.42 -44.32 -10.59
C SER A 20 53.18 -43.73 -9.20
N ALA A 21 52.17 -44.23 -8.60
CA ALA A 21 52.09 -44.76 -7.24
C ALA A 21 51.89 -43.87 -6.03
N CYS A 22 50.80 -44.14 -5.40
CA CYS A 22 50.54 -44.26 -3.96
C CYS A 22 50.42 -43.00 -3.10
N GLY A 23 49.21 -42.81 -2.64
CA GLY A 23 49.04 -42.59 -1.20
C GLY A 23 48.17 -41.43 -0.77
N LYS A 24 47.02 -41.81 -0.33
CA LYS A 24 46.18 -41.13 0.70
C LYS A 24 45.28 -39.96 0.33
N SER A 25 44.02 -40.35 0.31
CA SER A 25 42.91 -39.72 1.08
C SER A 25 42.71 -38.22 0.99
N GLY A 26 41.63 -37.88 0.43
CA GLY A 26 40.82 -36.89 1.09
C GLY A 26 40.56 -35.60 0.32
N GLY A 27 39.37 -35.35 0.13
CA GLY A 27 38.82 -34.00 0.05
C GLY A 27 38.37 -33.58 -1.34
N THR A 28 37.27 -34.13 -1.75
CA THR A 28 36.36 -33.46 -2.65
C THR A 28 35.89 -32.21 -1.92
N THR A 29 36.45 -31.07 -2.22
CA THR A 29 35.89 -29.78 -1.85
C THR A 29 34.65 -29.55 -2.72
N SER A 30 33.51 -30.09 -2.27
CA SER A 30 32.21 -29.53 -2.65
C SER A 30 32.22 -28.08 -2.20
N SER A 31 32.13 -27.17 -3.14
CA SER A 31 31.70 -25.80 -2.87
C SER A 31 30.25 -25.87 -2.42
N GLU A 32 30.05 -26.11 -1.13
CA GLU A 32 28.76 -25.89 -0.49
C GLU A 32 28.51 -24.38 -0.58
N ALA A 33 27.45 -24.02 -1.32
CA ALA A 33 26.83 -22.73 -1.17
C ALA A 33 26.54 -22.51 0.33
N PRO A 34 26.73 -21.31 0.88
CA PRO A 34 26.43 -21.05 2.29
C PRO A 34 24.99 -21.51 2.55
N ALA A 35 24.81 -22.50 3.37
CA ALA A 35 23.52 -22.82 3.96
C ALA A 35 23.07 -21.54 4.66
N ALA A 36 21.87 -21.05 4.32
CA ALA A 36 21.22 -20.00 5.06
C ALA A 36 21.19 -20.44 6.53
N GLU A 37 21.91 -19.72 7.37
CA GLU A 37 21.86 -19.92 8.82
C GLU A 37 20.39 -19.74 9.23
N SER A 38 19.77 -20.80 9.71
CA SER A 38 18.48 -20.77 10.40
C SER A 38 18.65 -20.21 11.82
N GLY A 39 19.29 -19.04 11.91
CA GLY A 39 19.40 -18.28 13.14
C GLY A 39 18.08 -17.56 13.41
N GLU A 40 17.62 -17.62 14.65
CA GLU A 40 16.51 -16.81 15.12
C GLU A 40 16.89 -15.32 14.95
N PHE A 41 16.15 -14.59 14.10
CA PHE A 41 16.38 -13.15 13.91
C PHE A 41 15.88 -12.39 15.15
N LYS A 42 16.64 -11.40 15.58
CA LYS A 42 16.24 -10.40 16.56
C LYS A 42 16.96 -9.09 16.25
N PRO A 43 16.24 -7.94 16.17
CA PRO A 43 16.88 -6.68 15.94
C PRO A 43 17.83 -6.33 17.09
N ASP A 44 19.03 -5.84 16.77
CA ASP A 44 20.09 -5.48 17.73
C ASP A 44 20.13 -3.97 18.03
N GLY A 45 19.21 -3.19 17.47
CA GLY A 45 19.05 -1.76 17.64
C GLY A 45 17.64 -1.26 17.28
N PRO A 46 17.43 0.07 17.28
CA PRO A 46 16.16 0.66 16.89
C PRO A 46 15.76 0.26 15.47
N VAL A 47 14.47 -0.04 15.29
CA VAL A 47 13.88 -0.40 13.99
C VAL A 47 13.26 0.85 13.37
N THR A 48 13.58 1.15 12.12
CA THR A 48 12.96 2.23 11.37
C THR A 48 11.68 1.74 10.69
N LEU A 49 10.56 2.43 10.92
CA LEU A 49 9.30 2.23 10.21
C LEU A 49 9.08 3.41 9.25
N ILE A 50 9.36 3.21 7.96
CA ILE A 50 9.15 4.23 6.92
C ILE A 50 7.66 4.40 6.66
N VAL A 51 7.16 5.64 6.75
CA VAL A 51 5.84 6.09 6.32
C VAL A 51 6.01 7.02 5.13
N ALA A 52 5.56 6.60 3.95
CA ALA A 52 5.76 7.30 2.68
C ALA A 52 4.89 8.57 2.51
N TYR A 53 4.53 9.21 3.60
CA TYR A 53 3.68 10.41 3.66
C TYR A 53 4.10 11.32 4.81
N LYS A 54 3.68 12.61 4.75
CA LYS A 54 3.95 13.57 5.83
C LYS A 54 3.28 13.17 7.16
N ALA A 55 3.88 13.63 8.23
CA ALA A 55 3.32 13.48 9.57
C ALA A 55 1.89 14.04 9.64
N GLY A 56 1.01 13.35 10.37
CA GLY A 56 -0.41 13.68 10.48
C GLY A 56 -1.28 13.23 9.29
N SER A 57 -0.71 12.50 8.33
CA SER A 57 -1.51 11.87 7.27
C SER A 57 -2.33 10.68 7.82
N GLY A 58 -3.36 10.25 7.08
CA GLY A 58 -4.17 9.09 7.44
C GLY A 58 -3.38 7.78 7.59
N THR A 59 -2.15 7.70 7.04
CA THR A 59 -1.24 6.56 7.22
C THR A 59 -0.36 6.71 8.46
N ASP A 60 0.02 7.95 8.82
CA ASP A 60 0.96 8.23 9.91
C ASP A 60 0.38 7.90 11.30
N GLY A 61 -0.89 8.28 11.55
CA GLY A 61 -1.55 8.01 12.84
C GLY A 61 -1.56 6.53 13.22
N PRO A 62 -2.14 5.65 12.39
CA PRO A 62 -2.11 4.21 12.62
C PRO A 62 -0.69 3.64 12.75
N ALA A 63 0.27 4.10 11.93
CA ALA A 63 1.66 3.64 11.99
C ALA A 63 2.33 3.98 13.33
N ARG A 64 2.08 5.17 13.90
CA ARG A 64 2.62 5.57 15.21
C ARG A 64 2.01 4.77 16.36
N ILE A 65 0.71 4.50 16.30
CA ILE A 65 0.06 3.65 17.29
C ILE A 65 0.66 2.23 17.20
N LEU A 66 0.76 1.66 16.01
CA LEU A 66 1.41 0.35 15.83
C LEU A 66 2.84 0.34 16.39
N ALA A 67 3.67 1.32 16.00
CA ALA A 67 5.06 1.43 16.44
C ALA A 67 5.17 1.46 17.98
N GLN A 68 4.37 2.28 18.64
CA GLN A 68 4.38 2.44 20.10
C GLN A 68 4.12 1.11 20.83
N PHE A 69 3.13 0.34 20.40
CA PHE A 69 2.78 -0.91 21.06
C PHE A 69 3.64 -2.10 20.60
N ALA A 70 4.20 -2.03 19.38
CA ALA A 70 5.06 -3.06 18.83
C ALA A 70 6.41 -3.16 19.56
N GLU A 71 6.91 -2.08 20.16
CA GLU A 71 8.16 -2.08 20.95
C GLU A 71 8.19 -3.17 22.02
N LYS A 72 7.05 -3.45 22.66
CA LYS A 72 6.89 -4.49 23.69
C LYS A 72 7.21 -5.89 23.13
N TYR A 73 6.87 -6.16 21.89
CA TYR A 73 6.96 -7.48 21.28
C TYR A 73 8.20 -7.62 20.40
N ILE A 74 8.67 -6.53 19.79
CA ILE A 74 9.91 -6.46 19.02
C ILE A 74 11.12 -6.43 19.96
N GLY A 75 10.99 -5.83 21.15
CA GLY A 75 12.06 -5.69 22.13
C GLY A 75 13.06 -4.58 21.80
N GLN A 76 12.72 -3.72 20.85
CA GLN A 76 13.50 -2.54 20.44
C GLN A 76 12.56 -1.36 20.15
N THR A 77 13.08 -0.14 20.24
CA THR A 77 12.33 1.06 19.83
C THR A 77 12.01 1.03 18.35
N VAL A 78 10.76 1.37 17.99
CA VAL A 78 10.31 1.51 16.61
C VAL A 78 10.16 3.00 16.28
N VAL A 79 11.06 3.49 15.43
CA VAL A 79 11.13 4.90 15.04
C VAL A 79 10.34 5.12 13.75
N VAL A 80 9.27 5.91 13.80
CA VAL A 80 8.52 6.30 12.59
C VAL A 80 9.26 7.40 11.84
N GLU A 81 9.67 7.11 10.61
CA GLU A 81 10.30 8.05 9.69
C GLU A 81 9.31 8.43 8.57
N ASN A 82 8.93 9.71 8.51
CA ASN A 82 8.07 10.22 7.45
C ASN A 82 8.90 10.65 6.25
N VAL A 83 8.68 10.02 5.08
CA VAL A 83 9.35 10.32 3.81
C VAL A 83 8.30 10.72 2.79
N ASP A 84 7.96 12.00 2.76
CA ASP A 84 6.90 12.55 1.91
C ASP A 84 7.37 12.84 0.48
N GLY A 85 6.45 12.77 -0.47
CA GLY A 85 6.65 13.19 -1.85
C GLY A 85 6.31 12.13 -2.90
N GLY A 86 5.97 12.62 -4.10
CA GLY A 86 5.62 11.75 -5.25
C GLY A 86 4.46 10.79 -5.00
N SER A 87 3.44 11.20 -4.22
CA SER A 87 2.32 10.33 -3.82
C SER A 87 2.76 9.05 -3.08
N GLY A 88 3.90 9.12 -2.37
CA GLY A 88 4.51 8.00 -1.63
C GLY A 88 5.71 7.35 -2.34
N SER A 89 5.93 7.63 -3.63
CA SER A 89 6.98 6.96 -4.40
C SER A 89 8.40 7.21 -3.88
N ILE A 90 8.67 8.37 -3.24
CA ILE A 90 9.97 8.67 -2.66
C ILE A 90 10.24 7.75 -1.46
N GLY A 91 9.28 7.63 -0.53
CA GLY A 91 9.42 6.77 0.64
C GLY A 91 9.53 5.28 0.29
N TRP A 92 8.76 4.80 -0.68
CA TRP A 92 8.88 3.41 -1.14
C TRP A 92 10.16 3.15 -1.90
N SER A 93 10.70 4.12 -2.65
CA SER A 93 12.02 4.01 -3.27
C SER A 93 13.14 3.92 -2.22
N GLN A 94 13.03 4.72 -1.14
CA GLN A 94 13.97 4.64 -0.01
C GLN A 94 13.90 3.27 0.68
N LEU A 95 12.69 2.77 0.95
CA LEU A 95 12.50 1.45 1.55
C LEU A 95 13.05 0.32 0.66
N ALA A 96 12.80 0.37 -0.65
CA ALA A 96 13.31 -0.63 -1.58
C ALA A 96 14.84 -0.67 -1.65
N ALA A 97 15.51 0.46 -1.39
CA ALA A 97 16.97 0.61 -1.39
C ALA A 97 17.59 0.39 0.00
N ALA A 98 16.81 0.17 1.04
CA ALA A 98 17.34 -0.05 2.39
C ALA A 98 18.04 -1.40 2.50
N ASP A 99 19.00 -1.49 3.41
CA ASP A 99 19.75 -2.73 3.67
C ASP A 99 18.78 -3.84 4.13
N PRO A 100 18.91 -5.06 3.61
CA PRO A 100 18.02 -6.17 3.93
C PRO A 100 18.40 -6.90 5.24
N ASP A 101 18.80 -6.13 6.24
CA ASP A 101 19.23 -6.61 7.56
C ASP A 101 18.09 -6.75 8.57
N GLY A 102 16.87 -6.30 8.21
CA GLY A 102 15.72 -6.33 9.08
C GLY A 102 15.57 -5.12 10.00
N MET A 103 16.48 -4.12 9.93
CA MET A 103 16.41 -2.91 10.77
C MET A 103 15.50 -1.83 10.16
N THR A 104 15.08 -1.99 8.90
CA THR A 104 14.17 -1.08 8.22
C THR A 104 12.97 -1.86 7.66
N ILE A 105 11.77 -1.45 8.07
CA ILE A 105 10.48 -1.90 7.54
C ILE A 105 9.67 -0.68 7.13
N GLY A 106 8.55 -0.86 6.43
CA GLY A 106 7.77 0.29 5.99
C GLY A 106 6.30 0.00 5.82
N VAL A 107 5.51 1.07 5.74
CA VAL A 107 4.08 1.02 5.46
C VAL A 107 3.85 1.17 3.96
N MET A 108 3.22 0.17 3.37
CA MET A 108 2.77 0.17 1.97
C MET A 108 1.28 0.45 1.91
N ASN A 109 0.90 1.58 1.33
CA ASN A 109 -0.50 2.00 1.22
C ASN A 109 -1.09 1.50 -0.09
N LEU A 110 -2.04 0.61 -0.04
CA LEU A 110 -2.73 0.04 -1.20
C LEU A 110 -4.08 0.76 -1.43
N PRO A 111 -4.47 1.08 -2.65
CA PRO A 111 -3.80 0.82 -3.95
C PRO A 111 -2.81 1.92 -4.39
N ASN A 112 -2.46 2.92 -3.55
CA ASN A 112 -1.58 4.04 -3.95
C ASN A 112 -0.22 3.53 -4.43
N PHE A 113 0.36 2.55 -3.72
CA PHE A 113 1.62 1.90 -4.11
C PHE A 113 1.52 1.27 -5.51
N ASN A 114 0.46 0.52 -5.76
CA ASN A 114 0.24 -0.16 -7.05
C ASN A 114 0.06 0.85 -8.18
N ASN A 115 -0.72 1.92 -7.94
CA ASN A 115 -0.87 3.00 -8.91
C ASN A 115 0.44 3.74 -9.19
N SER A 116 1.32 3.86 -8.22
CA SER A 116 2.63 4.48 -8.45
C SER A 116 3.51 3.63 -9.38
N ILE A 117 3.37 2.29 -9.34
CA ILE A 117 4.03 1.38 -10.29
C ILE A 117 3.44 1.55 -11.69
N VAL A 118 2.12 1.50 -11.83
CA VAL A 118 1.43 1.65 -13.12
C VAL A 118 1.74 3.00 -13.80
N ASN A 119 1.91 4.06 -12.99
CA ASN A 119 2.25 5.39 -13.49
C ASN A 119 3.77 5.69 -13.50
N GLU A 120 4.62 4.68 -13.28
CA GLU A 120 6.09 4.79 -13.33
C GLU A 120 6.67 5.90 -12.44
N LEU A 121 6.07 6.13 -11.25
CA LEU A 121 6.49 7.20 -10.33
C LEU A 121 7.74 6.84 -9.51
N GLY A 122 8.16 5.58 -9.52
CA GLY A 122 9.34 5.08 -8.79
C GLY A 122 10.06 3.98 -9.57
N THR A 123 11.23 3.58 -9.08
CA THR A 123 12.07 2.53 -9.72
C THR A 123 11.84 1.14 -9.11
N TYR A 124 10.86 0.98 -8.25
CA TYR A 124 10.51 -0.26 -7.57
C TYR A 124 9.34 -0.97 -8.28
N THR A 125 9.17 -2.25 -7.94
CA THR A 125 8.03 -3.09 -8.32
C THR A 125 7.49 -3.80 -7.08
N THR A 126 6.41 -4.57 -7.21
CA THR A 126 5.93 -5.44 -6.12
C THR A 126 7.03 -6.38 -5.62
N ALA A 127 7.87 -6.90 -6.53
CA ALA A 127 8.99 -7.77 -6.21
C ALA A 127 10.15 -7.11 -5.44
N SER A 128 10.15 -5.79 -5.30
CA SER A 128 11.14 -5.06 -4.49
C SER A 128 10.91 -5.20 -2.98
N PHE A 129 9.82 -5.85 -2.57
CA PHE A 129 9.41 -5.96 -1.17
C PHE A 129 8.97 -7.38 -0.81
N LYS A 130 9.13 -7.73 0.47
CA LYS A 130 8.50 -8.89 1.10
C LYS A 130 7.41 -8.41 2.05
N ALA A 131 6.23 -9.00 1.95
CA ALA A 131 5.13 -8.74 2.88
C ALA A 131 5.46 -9.30 4.27
N ILE A 132 5.09 -8.56 5.33
CA ILE A 132 5.15 -9.01 6.71
C ILE A 132 3.73 -9.30 7.20
N CYS A 133 2.85 -8.30 7.17
CA CYS A 133 1.44 -8.47 7.51
C CYS A 133 0.61 -7.31 6.97
N ASN A 134 -0.70 -7.49 6.82
CA ASN A 134 -1.60 -6.36 6.72
C ASN A 134 -1.91 -5.82 8.12
N HIS A 135 -1.99 -4.50 8.24
CA HIS A 135 -2.25 -3.81 9.50
C HIS A 135 -3.66 -3.23 9.55
N VAL A 136 -4.04 -2.48 8.53
CA VAL A 136 -5.31 -1.74 8.46
C VAL A 136 -5.99 -2.01 7.13
N THR A 137 -7.33 -2.15 7.14
CA THR A 137 -8.16 -2.15 5.93
C THR A 137 -9.37 -1.29 6.18
N GLU A 138 -9.50 -0.19 5.45
CA GLU A 138 -10.57 0.77 5.63
C GLU A 138 -11.37 0.93 4.34
N THR A 139 -12.70 0.88 4.48
CA THR A 139 -13.64 1.04 3.37
C THR A 139 -13.83 2.52 3.06
N SER A 140 -13.95 2.85 1.78
CA SER A 140 -14.23 4.20 1.30
C SER A 140 -15.68 4.60 1.54
N ILE A 141 -15.88 5.88 1.89
CA ILE A 141 -17.18 6.52 2.06
C ILE A 141 -17.27 7.79 1.21
N VAL A 142 -18.46 8.08 0.70
CA VAL A 142 -18.78 9.34 0.03
C VAL A 142 -19.30 10.31 1.07
N ILE A 143 -18.69 11.49 1.16
CA ILE A 143 -19.09 12.53 2.13
C ILE A 143 -19.29 13.89 1.48
N VAL A 144 -20.15 14.70 2.10
CA VAL A 144 -20.34 16.11 1.84
C VAL A 144 -20.25 16.89 3.16
N ARG A 145 -20.25 18.22 3.11
CA ARG A 145 -20.40 19.01 4.34
C ARG A 145 -21.77 18.76 4.99
N ALA A 146 -21.81 18.74 6.30
CA ALA A 146 -23.07 18.58 7.04
C ALA A 146 -24.06 19.74 6.81
N ASP A 147 -23.54 20.97 6.52
CA ASP A 147 -24.32 22.18 6.28
C ASP A 147 -24.71 22.39 4.79
N ASP A 148 -24.48 21.42 3.93
CA ASP A 148 -24.86 21.52 2.52
C ASP A 148 -26.24 20.92 2.28
N ASP A 149 -27.24 21.79 2.24
CA ASP A 149 -28.64 21.38 2.05
C ASP A 149 -28.96 20.88 0.63
N ARG A 150 -28.04 21.05 -0.33
CA ARG A 150 -28.19 20.50 -1.67
C ARG A 150 -28.17 18.96 -1.66
N PHE A 151 -27.45 18.38 -0.70
CA PHE A 151 -27.15 16.94 -0.65
C PHE A 151 -27.60 16.32 0.69
N PRO A 152 -28.92 16.23 0.94
CA PRO A 152 -29.43 15.56 2.14
C PRO A 152 -29.14 14.06 2.18
N ASP A 153 -28.99 13.42 1.02
CA ASP A 153 -28.70 12.00 0.84
C ASP A 153 -27.93 11.74 -0.47
N LEU A 154 -27.59 10.47 -0.71
CA LEU A 154 -26.84 10.02 -1.88
C LEU A 154 -27.62 10.25 -3.19
N ASP A 155 -28.93 10.04 -3.17
CA ASP A 155 -29.79 10.17 -4.34
C ASP A 155 -29.83 11.64 -4.82
N ALA A 156 -29.86 12.60 -3.87
CA ALA A 156 -29.80 14.02 -4.18
C ALA A 156 -28.45 14.43 -4.80
N LEU A 157 -27.33 13.91 -4.29
CA LEU A 157 -26.01 14.16 -4.88
C LEU A 157 -25.91 13.62 -6.31
N VAL A 158 -26.41 12.39 -6.54
CA VAL A 158 -26.41 11.76 -7.87
C VAL A 158 -27.30 12.53 -8.84
N ALA A 159 -28.51 12.94 -8.41
CA ALA A 159 -29.43 13.71 -9.24
C ALA A 159 -28.82 15.06 -9.64
N TYR A 160 -28.24 15.77 -8.67
CA TYR A 160 -27.57 17.06 -8.93
C TYR A 160 -26.38 16.90 -9.87
N GLY A 161 -25.55 15.87 -9.66
CA GLY A 161 -24.40 15.59 -10.53
C GLY A 161 -24.79 15.32 -11.98
N LYS A 162 -25.93 14.63 -12.22
CA LYS A 162 -26.46 14.40 -13.58
C LYS A 162 -27.05 15.66 -14.22
N GLU A 163 -27.72 16.51 -13.42
CA GLU A 163 -28.29 17.76 -13.91
C GLU A 163 -27.19 18.80 -14.23
N HIS A 164 -26.11 18.78 -13.45
CA HIS A 164 -24.96 19.70 -13.55
C HIS A 164 -23.68 18.93 -13.94
N ASP A 165 -23.73 18.15 -15.02
CA ASP A 165 -22.65 17.28 -15.47
C ASP A 165 -21.34 18.05 -15.72
N GLY A 166 -20.29 17.70 -14.98
CA GLY A 166 -18.98 18.36 -15.06
C GLY A 166 -18.84 19.64 -14.23
N GLU A 167 -19.83 20.02 -13.41
CA GLU A 167 -19.75 21.25 -12.58
C GLU A 167 -19.39 20.95 -11.12
N LEU A 168 -19.76 19.76 -10.58
CA LEU A 168 -19.39 19.37 -9.23
C LEU A 168 -17.88 19.23 -9.08
N LYS A 169 -17.38 19.65 -7.92
CA LYS A 169 -15.97 19.55 -7.56
C LYS A 169 -15.76 18.49 -6.50
N ALA A 170 -14.81 17.59 -6.72
CA ALA A 170 -14.38 16.64 -5.69
C ALA A 170 -12.95 16.94 -5.27
N SER A 171 -12.70 17.09 -3.97
CA SER A 171 -11.32 17.08 -3.46
C SER A 171 -10.81 15.64 -3.36
N THR A 172 -9.55 15.42 -3.74
CA THR A 172 -8.90 14.09 -3.71
C THR A 172 -7.53 14.15 -3.03
N ASN A 173 -6.99 13.02 -2.62
CA ASN A 173 -5.69 12.95 -1.94
C ASN A 173 -4.49 12.85 -2.90
N GLY A 174 -4.67 13.34 -4.11
CA GLY A 174 -3.67 13.34 -5.18
C GLY A 174 -4.14 12.54 -6.40
N ALA A 175 -3.55 12.85 -7.54
CA ALA A 175 -3.91 12.22 -8.81
C ALA A 175 -3.73 10.69 -8.76
N LYS A 176 -4.78 9.96 -9.16
CA LYS A 176 -4.83 8.49 -9.22
C LYS A 176 -4.56 7.80 -7.86
N ALA A 177 -4.64 8.51 -6.73
CA ALA A 177 -4.57 7.95 -5.39
C ALA A 177 -5.92 7.34 -4.96
N SER A 178 -5.95 6.61 -3.84
CA SER A 178 -7.12 5.81 -3.40
C SER A 178 -8.44 6.60 -3.32
N ASN A 179 -8.38 7.85 -2.84
CA ASN A 179 -9.58 8.67 -2.72
C ASN A 179 -10.01 9.23 -4.08
N HIS A 180 -9.06 9.49 -5.00
CA HIS A 180 -9.38 9.84 -6.40
C HIS A 180 -10.02 8.65 -7.12
N ILE A 181 -9.49 7.43 -6.95
CA ILE A 181 -10.14 6.22 -7.49
C ILE A 181 -11.58 6.12 -6.98
N GLY A 182 -11.80 6.35 -5.68
CA GLY A 182 -13.13 6.32 -5.09
C GLY A 182 -14.07 7.36 -5.68
N ALA A 183 -13.63 8.61 -5.85
CA ALA A 183 -14.41 9.67 -6.47
C ALA A 183 -14.75 9.35 -7.92
N GLN A 184 -13.78 8.85 -8.68
CA GLN A 184 -13.96 8.46 -10.09
C GLN A 184 -14.91 7.26 -10.23
N ALA A 185 -14.74 6.21 -9.41
CA ALA A 185 -15.62 5.05 -9.40
C ALA A 185 -17.07 5.43 -9.08
N PHE A 186 -17.26 6.32 -8.08
CA PHE A 186 -18.59 6.85 -7.76
C PHE A 186 -19.19 7.62 -8.93
N ALA A 187 -18.47 8.59 -9.48
CA ALA A 187 -18.96 9.41 -10.58
C ALA A 187 -19.28 8.59 -11.83
N ASN A 188 -18.41 7.63 -12.20
CA ASN A 188 -18.62 6.72 -13.32
C ASN A 188 -19.90 5.87 -13.12
N SER A 189 -20.06 5.26 -11.94
CA SER A 189 -21.22 4.42 -11.64
C SER A 189 -22.52 5.24 -11.52
N ALA A 190 -22.42 6.47 -11.07
CA ALA A 190 -23.55 7.40 -10.99
C ALA A 190 -23.90 8.05 -12.33
N GLY A 191 -22.99 8.03 -13.32
CA GLY A 191 -23.21 8.57 -14.67
C GLY A 191 -23.15 10.09 -14.74
N PHE A 192 -22.18 10.70 -14.02
CA PHE A 192 -21.86 12.14 -14.13
C PHE A 192 -20.35 12.37 -14.12
N LYS A 193 -19.93 13.55 -14.58
CA LYS A 193 -18.55 14.04 -14.53
C LYS A 193 -18.36 15.04 -13.40
N TYR A 194 -17.13 15.21 -12.94
CA TYR A 194 -16.78 16.17 -11.91
C TYR A 194 -15.42 16.84 -12.22
N ILE A 195 -15.11 17.92 -11.50
CA ILE A 195 -13.80 18.57 -11.52
C ILE A 195 -12.98 18.03 -10.36
N ASP A 196 -11.85 17.39 -10.65
CA ASP A 196 -10.91 16.95 -9.62
C ASP A 196 -10.12 18.12 -9.04
N ILE A 197 -10.07 18.22 -7.70
CA ILE A 197 -9.28 19.18 -6.94
C ILE A 197 -8.23 18.40 -6.12
N PRO A 198 -7.09 18.05 -6.72
CA PRO A 198 -6.07 17.22 -6.05
C PRO A 198 -5.42 18.00 -4.91
N GLN A 199 -5.26 17.34 -3.77
CA GLN A 199 -4.69 17.87 -2.53
C GLN A 199 -3.40 17.11 -2.15
N GLY A 200 -2.63 17.66 -1.22
CA GLY A 200 -1.41 17.04 -0.72
C GLY A 200 -1.63 15.85 0.23
N GLY A 201 -2.87 15.50 0.53
CA GLY A 201 -3.25 14.39 1.40
C GLY A 201 -4.66 14.57 1.96
N THR A 202 -5.14 13.58 2.73
CA THR A 202 -6.53 13.53 3.21
C THR A 202 -6.89 14.71 4.13
N ALA A 203 -5.97 15.19 4.96
CA ALA A 203 -6.24 16.34 5.82
C ALA A 203 -6.54 17.63 5.00
N ASP A 204 -5.73 17.89 3.96
CA ASP A 204 -5.94 19.04 3.06
C ASP A 204 -7.23 18.85 2.24
N GLN A 205 -7.54 17.60 1.84
CA GLN A 205 -8.78 17.22 1.14
C GLN A 205 -10.03 17.55 1.97
N LEU A 206 -10.04 17.17 3.25
CA LEU A 206 -11.13 17.48 4.18
C LEU A 206 -11.24 19.01 4.45
N LEU A 207 -10.10 19.71 4.51
CA LEU A 207 -10.09 21.15 4.65
C LEU A 207 -10.69 21.85 3.43
N SER A 208 -10.34 21.40 2.20
CA SER A 208 -10.94 21.90 0.95
C SER A 208 -12.45 21.74 0.94
N LEU A 209 -12.97 20.59 1.39
CA LEU A 209 -14.41 20.36 1.51
C LEU A 209 -15.07 21.33 2.52
N ARG A 210 -14.47 21.51 3.71
CA ARG A 210 -14.99 22.46 4.73
C ARG A 210 -14.98 23.91 4.25
N ASN A 211 -13.95 24.30 3.51
CA ASN A 211 -13.80 25.65 2.96
C ASN A 211 -14.71 25.93 1.75
N LYS A 212 -15.54 24.95 1.34
CA LYS A 212 -16.44 25.05 0.17
C LYS A 212 -15.70 25.18 -1.17
N GLU A 213 -14.44 24.72 -1.21
CA GLU A 213 -13.65 24.67 -2.44
C GLU A 213 -14.02 23.44 -3.27
N SER A 214 -14.54 22.39 -2.61
CA SER A 214 -15.14 21.19 -3.22
C SER A 214 -16.55 20.95 -2.67
N ASP A 215 -17.35 20.19 -3.41
CA ASP A 215 -18.73 19.86 -3.09
C ASP A 215 -18.87 18.52 -2.38
N PHE A 216 -18.10 17.53 -2.80
CA PHE A 216 -18.05 16.19 -2.19
C PHE A 216 -16.61 15.68 -2.15
N THR A 217 -16.42 14.58 -1.43
CA THR A 217 -15.16 13.86 -1.45
C THR A 217 -15.36 12.38 -1.08
N VAL A 218 -14.35 11.56 -1.38
CA VAL A 218 -14.29 10.16 -0.93
C VAL A 218 -13.10 10.02 -0.01
N VAL A 219 -13.35 9.50 1.19
CA VAL A 219 -12.37 9.30 2.27
C VAL A 219 -12.66 7.98 2.98
N LYS A 220 -11.99 7.68 4.10
CA LYS A 220 -12.29 6.54 4.98
C LYS A 220 -13.01 7.03 6.23
N LEU A 221 -13.78 6.14 6.87
CA LEU A 221 -14.52 6.52 8.07
C LEU A 221 -13.60 7.01 9.19
N GLY A 222 -12.42 6.39 9.35
CA GLY A 222 -11.40 6.82 10.29
C GLY A 222 -10.81 8.22 10.01
N ASP A 223 -10.83 8.67 8.75
CA ASP A 223 -10.31 10.00 8.39
C ASP A 223 -11.13 11.16 8.97
N ILE A 224 -12.41 10.92 9.27
CA ILE A 224 -13.33 11.92 9.86
C ILE A 224 -13.53 11.74 11.36
N ALA A 225 -12.81 10.82 12.00
CA ALA A 225 -12.93 10.54 13.43
C ALA A 225 -12.71 11.81 14.27
N GLY A 226 -13.63 12.06 15.21
CA GLY A 226 -13.63 13.26 16.04
C GLY A 226 -14.09 14.55 15.34
N GLN A 227 -14.49 14.48 14.07
CA GLN A 227 -15.01 15.57 13.25
C GLN A 227 -16.31 15.21 12.53
N GLU A 228 -16.99 14.14 12.93
CA GLU A 228 -18.13 13.53 12.24
C GLU A 228 -19.26 14.54 12.04
N SER A 229 -19.47 15.45 13.01
CA SER A 229 -20.51 16.49 12.95
C SER A 229 -20.30 17.51 11.84
N ALA A 230 -19.08 17.62 11.27
CA ALA A 230 -18.78 18.53 10.17
C ALA A 230 -19.18 17.95 8.80
N TYR A 231 -19.47 16.66 8.74
CA TYR A 231 -19.71 15.93 7.49
C TYR A 231 -21.00 15.13 7.55
N ARG A 232 -21.57 14.88 6.38
CA ARG A 232 -22.66 13.93 6.17
C ARG A 232 -22.12 12.82 5.31
N VAL A 233 -22.16 11.57 5.82
CA VAL A 233 -21.80 10.37 5.06
C VAL A 233 -23.02 9.97 4.23
N LEU A 234 -22.85 9.88 2.92
CA LEU A 234 -23.95 9.60 1.99
C LEU A 234 -23.98 8.14 1.53
N GLY A 235 -22.83 7.48 1.47
CA GLY A 235 -22.75 6.09 1.01
C GLY A 235 -21.41 5.47 1.31
N ILE A 236 -21.36 4.13 1.32
CA ILE A 236 -20.17 3.33 1.60
C ILE A 236 -19.91 2.32 0.47
N PHE A 237 -18.64 2.13 0.11
CA PHE A 237 -18.19 1.17 -0.92
C PHE A 237 -17.99 -0.23 -0.33
N ALA A 238 -19.07 -0.83 0.12
CA ALA A 238 -19.10 -2.16 0.72
C ALA A 238 -20.31 -2.97 0.25
N ALA A 239 -20.25 -4.28 0.42
CA ALA A 239 -21.39 -5.17 0.18
C ALA A 239 -22.45 -5.02 1.30
N GLU A 240 -22.01 -4.71 2.52
CA GLU A 240 -22.87 -4.56 3.70
C GLU A 240 -22.60 -3.20 4.36
N ARG A 241 -23.61 -2.69 5.10
CA ARG A 241 -23.49 -1.44 5.85
C ARG A 241 -22.50 -1.59 7.01
N ASP A 242 -21.77 -0.53 7.32
CA ASP A 242 -20.88 -0.48 8.48
C ASP A 242 -21.71 -0.29 9.77
N SER A 243 -21.42 -1.11 10.79
CA SER A 243 -22.13 -1.09 12.06
C SER A 243 -22.00 0.23 12.84
N ARG A 244 -20.99 1.03 12.55
CA ARG A 244 -20.75 2.37 13.14
C ARG A 244 -21.65 3.44 12.51
N ILE A 245 -22.12 3.20 11.28
CA ILE A 245 -22.98 4.12 10.50
C ILE A 245 -24.15 3.33 9.86
N PRO A 246 -25.00 2.63 10.64
CA PRO A 246 -25.97 1.66 10.14
C PRO A 246 -27.06 2.28 9.24
N ASP A 247 -27.27 3.58 9.35
CA ASP A 247 -28.26 4.31 8.55
C ASP A 247 -27.73 4.71 7.17
N VAL A 248 -26.41 4.63 6.93
CA VAL A 248 -25.77 4.97 5.65
C VAL A 248 -25.91 3.77 4.70
N PRO A 249 -26.49 3.95 3.51
CA PRO A 249 -26.62 2.87 2.53
C PRO A 249 -25.27 2.50 1.92
N THR A 250 -25.16 1.25 1.44
CA THR A 250 -24.08 0.91 0.53
C THR A 250 -24.37 1.47 -0.88
N LEU A 251 -23.31 1.70 -1.67
CA LEU A 251 -23.49 2.09 -3.07
C LEU A 251 -24.17 0.96 -3.86
N ALA A 252 -23.92 -0.31 -3.49
CA ALA A 252 -24.59 -1.49 -4.07
C ALA A 252 -26.10 -1.47 -3.82
N GLU A 253 -26.58 -1.13 -2.60
CA GLU A 253 -28.02 -0.98 -2.29
C GLU A 253 -28.70 0.09 -3.17
N LYS A 254 -27.95 1.07 -3.65
CA LYS A 254 -28.42 2.15 -4.53
C LYS A 254 -28.26 1.83 -6.01
N GLY A 255 -27.84 0.60 -6.36
CA GLY A 255 -27.60 0.18 -7.74
C GLY A 255 -26.47 0.93 -8.44
N LEU A 256 -25.53 1.46 -7.66
CA LEU A 256 -24.33 2.12 -8.13
C LEU A 256 -23.14 1.12 -8.14
N TYR A 257 -22.09 1.41 -7.42
CA TYR A 257 -20.88 0.59 -7.37
C TYR A 257 -21.08 -0.64 -6.45
N ASP A 258 -20.88 -1.86 -6.96
CA ASP A 258 -21.22 -3.13 -6.28
C ASP A 258 -20.00 -3.87 -5.70
N GLN A 259 -18.79 -3.32 -5.87
CA GLN A 259 -17.57 -3.93 -5.34
C GLN A 259 -17.06 -3.19 -4.11
N TRP A 260 -16.24 -3.88 -3.30
CA TRP A 260 -15.52 -3.22 -2.23
C TRP A 260 -14.47 -2.27 -2.81
N LEU A 261 -14.39 -1.08 -2.26
CA LEU A 261 -13.33 -0.13 -2.56
C LEU A 261 -12.87 0.55 -1.26
N GLY A 262 -11.56 0.59 -1.07
CA GLY A 262 -10.98 1.13 0.15
C GLY A 262 -9.48 1.30 0.04
N SER A 263 -8.82 1.23 1.18
CA SER A 263 -7.36 1.16 1.25
C SER A 263 -6.91 0.19 2.33
N SER A 264 -5.80 -0.46 2.07
CA SER A 264 -5.10 -1.29 3.05
C SER A 264 -3.72 -0.72 3.34
N ARG A 265 -3.21 -0.96 4.53
CA ARG A 265 -1.87 -0.56 4.95
C ARG A 265 -1.11 -1.81 5.35
N ALA A 266 -0.33 -2.32 4.41
CA ALA A 266 0.54 -3.46 4.63
C ALA A 266 1.86 -3.02 5.26
N ILE A 267 2.41 -3.83 6.15
CA ILE A 267 3.78 -3.71 6.63
C ILE A 267 4.66 -4.62 5.78
N VAL A 268 5.72 -4.05 5.25
CA VAL A 268 6.62 -4.74 4.32
C VAL A 268 8.08 -4.46 4.67
N ALA A 269 8.98 -5.31 4.17
CA ALA A 269 10.43 -5.14 4.26
C ALA A 269 11.06 -5.15 2.86
N PRO A 270 12.31 -4.70 2.68
CA PRO A 270 13.07 -4.89 1.44
C PRO A 270 13.10 -6.37 1.02
N ALA A 271 13.08 -6.64 -0.29
CA ALA A 271 12.98 -8.03 -0.80
C ALA A 271 14.10 -8.97 -0.36
N GLY A 272 15.28 -8.43 -0.05
CA GLY A 272 16.48 -9.21 0.32
C GLY A 272 16.48 -9.77 1.74
N VAL A 273 15.52 -9.39 2.61
CA VAL A 273 15.49 -9.91 4.00
C VAL A 273 15.26 -11.43 4.02
N SER A 274 15.77 -12.09 5.07
CA SER A 274 15.55 -13.51 5.27
C SER A 274 14.10 -13.81 5.72
N ASP A 275 13.67 -15.05 5.54
CA ASP A 275 12.35 -15.49 6.02
C ASP A 275 12.27 -15.48 7.56
N ALA A 276 13.41 -15.59 8.26
CA ALA A 276 13.48 -15.42 9.70
C ALA A 276 13.11 -14.01 10.14
N VAL A 277 13.51 -12.97 9.38
CA VAL A 277 13.10 -11.58 9.61
C VAL A 277 11.59 -11.43 9.45
N ILE A 278 11.02 -11.97 8.36
CA ILE A 278 9.58 -11.91 8.11
C ILE A 278 8.80 -12.58 9.23
N GLY A 279 9.16 -13.83 9.61
CA GLY A 279 8.48 -14.57 10.68
C GLY A 279 8.56 -13.88 12.04
N PHE A 280 9.71 -13.28 12.36
CA PHE A 280 9.86 -12.51 13.60
C PHE A 280 8.90 -11.31 13.67
N TYR A 281 8.89 -10.46 12.63
CA TYR A 281 8.02 -9.29 12.61
C TYR A 281 6.55 -9.67 12.51
N GLU A 282 6.20 -10.67 11.71
CA GLU A 282 4.81 -11.14 11.62
C GLU A 282 4.28 -11.54 12.99
N GLU A 283 5.03 -12.36 13.74
CA GLU A 283 4.63 -12.80 15.09
C GLU A 283 4.55 -11.63 16.08
N ALA A 284 5.53 -10.72 16.06
CA ALA A 284 5.55 -9.56 16.93
C ALA A 284 4.38 -8.60 16.65
N LEU A 285 4.11 -8.31 15.38
CA LEU A 285 3.02 -7.41 14.98
C LEU A 285 1.65 -8.06 15.19
N LYS A 286 1.51 -9.37 15.01
CA LYS A 286 0.29 -10.10 15.37
C LYS A 286 -0.03 -9.94 16.84
N LYS A 287 0.94 -10.20 17.74
CA LYS A 287 0.79 -10.02 19.18
C LYS A 287 0.46 -8.56 19.53
N THR A 288 1.06 -7.61 18.82
CA THR A 288 0.75 -6.19 19.00
C THR A 288 -0.72 -5.91 18.67
N MET A 289 -1.22 -6.40 17.55
CA MET A 289 -2.59 -6.16 17.10
C MET A 289 -3.64 -6.96 17.89
N GLU A 290 -3.23 -7.96 18.66
CA GLU A 290 -4.07 -8.70 19.62
C GLU A 290 -4.03 -8.09 21.03
N ASP A 291 -3.13 -7.13 21.30
CA ASP A 291 -2.98 -6.49 22.61
C ASP A 291 -4.20 -5.58 22.92
N PRO A 292 -4.90 -5.77 24.06
CA PRO A 292 -6.07 -4.96 24.42
C PRO A 292 -5.80 -3.45 24.48
N ASP A 293 -4.60 -3.04 24.91
CA ASP A 293 -4.24 -1.63 25.03
C ASP A 293 -4.03 -1.03 23.62
N TYR A 294 -3.44 -1.81 22.70
CA TYR A 294 -3.35 -1.44 21.29
C TYR A 294 -4.75 -1.30 20.67
N LEU A 295 -5.63 -2.27 20.85
CA LEU A 295 -6.99 -2.25 20.28
C LEU A 295 -7.79 -1.04 20.79
N ALA A 296 -7.62 -0.68 22.07
CA ALA A 296 -8.24 0.52 22.63
C ALA A 296 -7.70 1.80 21.97
N ALA A 297 -6.39 1.91 21.76
CA ALA A 297 -5.75 3.04 21.09
C ALA A 297 -6.09 3.12 19.60
N ALA A 298 -6.29 1.97 18.94
CA ALA A 298 -6.58 1.82 17.52
C ALA A 298 -8.07 1.96 17.17
N SER A 299 -8.94 2.30 18.13
CA SER A 299 -10.41 2.31 17.96
C SER A 299 -10.95 3.26 16.87
N SER A 300 -10.13 4.18 16.37
CA SER A 300 -10.53 5.12 15.31
C SER A 300 -10.33 4.60 13.89
N PHE A 301 -9.69 3.44 13.71
CA PHE A 301 -9.44 2.84 12.40
C PHE A 301 -9.62 1.31 12.43
N ASP A 302 -9.80 0.69 11.26
CA ASP A 302 -10.13 -0.72 11.13
C ASP A 302 -8.85 -1.57 11.06
N THR A 303 -8.45 -2.12 12.22
CA THR A 303 -7.35 -3.09 12.27
C THR A 303 -7.76 -4.40 11.60
N ASN A 304 -6.92 -4.91 10.72
CA ASN A 304 -7.17 -6.15 10.00
C ASN A 304 -5.86 -6.91 9.78
N PHE A 305 -5.48 -7.74 10.76
CA PHE A 305 -4.31 -8.58 10.61
C PHE A 305 -4.54 -9.65 9.54
N GLN A 306 -3.64 -9.70 8.59
CA GLN A 306 -3.45 -10.81 7.66
C GLN A 306 -1.97 -11.18 7.68
N ASP A 307 -1.66 -12.47 7.62
CA ASP A 307 -0.28 -12.95 7.59
C ASP A 307 0.47 -12.53 6.32
N HIS A 308 1.77 -12.81 6.26
CA HIS A 308 2.61 -12.44 5.12
C HIS A 308 2.09 -13.00 3.79
N ALA A 309 1.58 -14.26 3.79
CA ALA A 309 1.12 -14.90 2.56
C ALA A 309 -0.18 -14.25 2.03
N ALA A 310 -1.16 -14.02 2.91
CA ALA A 310 -2.40 -13.32 2.55
C ALA A 310 -2.12 -11.85 2.15
N THR A 311 -1.17 -11.19 2.81
CA THR A 311 -0.77 -9.81 2.49
C THR A 311 -0.05 -9.74 1.13
N ALA A 312 0.81 -10.69 0.80
CA ALA A 312 1.43 -10.77 -0.53
C ALA A 312 0.37 -10.96 -1.63
N ALA A 313 -0.61 -11.83 -1.40
CA ALA A 313 -1.72 -12.02 -2.32
C ALA A 313 -2.58 -10.75 -2.47
N LEU A 314 -2.80 -10.00 -1.38
CA LEU A 314 -3.50 -8.72 -1.42
C LEU A 314 -2.72 -7.69 -2.27
N ILE A 315 -1.40 -7.57 -2.09
CA ILE A 315 -0.56 -6.65 -2.88
C ILE A 315 -0.68 -6.96 -4.38
N GLU A 316 -0.63 -8.25 -4.74
CA GLU A 316 -0.76 -8.68 -6.13
C GLU A 316 -2.17 -8.44 -6.68
N GLN A 317 -3.21 -8.71 -5.91
CA GLN A 317 -4.60 -8.40 -6.30
C GLN A 317 -4.78 -6.90 -6.55
N GLN A 318 -4.21 -6.05 -5.69
CA GLN A 318 -4.27 -4.60 -5.87
C GLN A 318 -3.43 -4.13 -7.06
N GLN A 319 -2.37 -4.85 -7.43
CA GLN A 319 -1.61 -4.56 -8.66
C GLN A 319 -2.47 -4.83 -9.91
N GLN A 320 -3.13 -5.98 -9.97
CA GLN A 320 -4.05 -6.32 -11.05
C GLN A 320 -5.21 -5.33 -11.15
N PHE A 321 -5.75 -4.91 -9.99
CA PHE A 321 -6.78 -3.87 -9.96
C PHE A 321 -6.26 -2.55 -10.52
N ALA A 322 -5.09 -2.06 -10.09
CA ALA A 322 -4.50 -0.82 -10.59
C ALA A 322 -4.23 -0.88 -12.11
N GLU A 323 -3.75 -2.01 -12.62
CA GLU A 323 -3.54 -2.24 -14.06
C GLU A 323 -4.86 -2.26 -14.86
N SER A 324 -5.96 -2.65 -14.23
CA SER A 324 -7.29 -2.63 -14.85
C SER A 324 -7.90 -1.23 -15.00
N LEU A 325 -7.39 -0.22 -14.27
CA LEU A 325 -7.86 1.16 -14.34
C LEU A 325 -7.30 1.88 -15.59
N GLY A 326 -7.81 1.50 -16.77
CA GLY A 326 -7.41 2.07 -18.06
C GLY A 326 -7.91 3.51 -18.28
N ALA A 327 -7.59 4.07 -19.44
CA ALA A 327 -7.97 5.44 -19.86
C ALA A 327 -9.50 5.68 -19.76
N GLU A 328 -10.31 4.69 -20.12
CA GLU A 328 -11.77 4.77 -20.02
C GLU A 328 -12.27 5.02 -18.59
N PHE A 329 -11.63 4.38 -17.60
CA PHE A 329 -11.97 4.62 -16.18
C PHE A 329 -11.75 6.08 -15.79
N TRP A 330 -10.67 6.70 -16.31
CA TRP A 330 -10.30 8.09 -16.00
C TRP A 330 -11.00 9.11 -16.89
N GLY A 331 -11.75 8.67 -17.92
CA GLY A 331 -12.38 9.57 -18.90
C GLY A 331 -11.38 10.23 -19.85
N GLU A 332 -10.22 9.61 -20.06
CA GLU A 332 -9.12 10.06 -20.92
C GLU A 332 -9.28 9.55 -22.37
#